data_eaa94f00b06995718b0b36db5a47c311
#
_entry.id   eaa94f00b06995718b0b36db5a47c311
#
_cell.length_a   1.000
_cell.length_b   1.000
_cell.length_c   1.000
_cell.angle_alpha   90.00
_cell.angle_beta   90.00
_cell.angle_gamma   90.00
#
_symmetry.space_group_name_H-M   'P 1'
#
loop_
_entity.id
_entity.type
_entity.pdbx_description
1 polymer ?
#
loop_
_entity_poly.entity_id
_entity_poly.type
_entity_poly.pdbx_seq_one_letter_code
_entity_poly.pdbx_strand_id
1 'polypeptide(L)'
;MIVAVEVNIYIGMLIGLFIVALGFSLQQTAANPFAILLGDPKTGASRVNLGGAINSFGTTIGPLVIGFSLFGTFEPISDSEIANLPLNKVVYLYIGVGLLFILAAGLFHFSKKVPAGINNEPMEPAPKAKNMLIVMTVLLFFMFIPVFLSYKSDAALQIIALQDQLKAATSSAMVSQLTQQIKDLAHPLELKRMAWLLGALITVVGGLLIAYSKASKSPEGWGAMKYPQLVLGMLALFIYVGIEVSIGSNLGELLAQAEFGKLQSSEITPYISM
;
A
#
# COMPACT_ATOMS: atom_id res chain seq x y z
N MET A 1 18.60 -1.11 0.77
CA MET A 1 17.98 -2.40 0.47
C MET A 1 19.01 -3.43 0.04
N ILE A 2 19.79 -3.24 -1.05
CA ILE A 2 20.78 -4.18 -1.58
C ILE A 2 21.74 -4.71 -0.50
N VAL A 3 22.42 -3.81 0.21
CA VAL A 3 23.35 -4.17 1.30
C VAL A 3 22.68 -5.00 2.40
N ALA A 4 21.44 -4.67 2.75
CA ALA A 4 20.69 -5.40 3.77
C ALA A 4 20.31 -6.81 3.33
N VAL A 5 20.04 -7.01 2.03
CA VAL A 5 19.79 -8.33 1.44
C VAL A 5 21.06 -9.17 1.40
N GLU A 6 22.19 -8.60 0.98
CA GLU A 6 23.48 -9.32 0.91
C GLU A 6 23.96 -9.78 2.29
N VAL A 7 23.79 -8.93 3.31
CA VAL A 7 24.19 -9.26 4.70
C VAL A 7 23.11 -10.05 5.44
N ASN A 8 21.95 -10.28 4.81
CA ASN A 8 20.79 -10.99 5.38
C ASN A 8 20.30 -10.40 6.70
N ILE A 9 20.26 -9.04 6.80
CA ILE A 9 19.78 -8.34 7.99
C ILE A 9 18.32 -7.94 7.78
N TYR A 10 17.39 -8.64 8.43
CA TYR A 10 15.95 -8.39 8.31
C TYR A 10 15.53 -6.93 8.62
N ILE A 11 16.02 -6.36 9.73
CA ILE A 11 15.73 -4.97 10.09
C ILE A 11 16.26 -3.99 9.03
N GLY A 12 17.44 -4.27 8.47
CA GLY A 12 18.00 -3.49 7.38
C GLY A 12 17.12 -3.52 6.12
N MET A 13 16.53 -4.66 5.81
CA MET A 13 15.57 -4.79 4.70
C MET A 13 14.31 -3.95 4.94
N LEU A 14 13.76 -3.97 6.17
CA LEU A 14 12.59 -3.14 6.53
C LEU A 14 12.88 -1.64 6.44
N ILE A 15 14.04 -1.20 6.95
CA ILE A 15 14.47 0.20 6.83
C ILE A 15 14.66 0.57 5.36
N GLY A 16 15.27 -0.30 4.57
CA GLY A 16 15.44 -0.09 3.14
C GLY A 16 14.11 0.08 2.40
N LEU A 17 13.13 -0.77 2.70
CA LEU A 17 11.76 -0.66 2.16
C LEU A 17 11.09 0.64 2.58
N PHE A 18 11.24 1.04 3.85
CA PHE A 18 10.69 2.29 4.35
C PHE A 18 11.27 3.52 3.61
N ILE A 19 12.58 3.55 3.37
CA ILE A 19 13.23 4.63 2.61
C ILE A 19 12.71 4.66 1.16
N VAL A 20 12.55 3.51 0.52
CA VAL A 20 11.98 3.41 -0.83
C VAL A 20 10.54 3.93 -0.84
N ALA A 21 9.73 3.56 0.14
CA ALA A 21 8.35 4.03 0.27
C ALA A 21 8.26 5.56 0.45
N LEU A 22 9.17 6.16 1.24
CA LEU A 22 9.25 7.61 1.38
C LEU A 22 9.60 8.30 0.06
N GLY A 23 10.59 7.77 -0.68
CA GLY A 23 10.97 8.28 -2.00
C GLY A 23 9.80 8.21 -3.00
N PHE A 24 9.09 7.11 -3.00
CA PHE A 24 7.91 6.91 -3.86
C PHE A 24 6.76 7.86 -3.50
N SER A 25 6.49 8.04 -2.21
CA SER A 25 5.50 9.01 -1.72
C SER A 25 5.83 10.44 -2.15
N LEU A 26 7.10 10.85 -2.04
CA LEU A 26 7.57 12.16 -2.49
C LEU A 26 7.37 12.34 -4.00
N GLN A 27 7.74 11.33 -4.79
CA GLN A 27 7.55 11.33 -6.25
C GLN A 27 6.07 11.48 -6.61
N GLN A 28 5.18 10.71 -6.00
CA GLN A 28 3.73 10.81 -6.28
C GLN A 28 3.15 12.18 -5.92
N THR A 29 3.60 12.74 -4.79
CA THR A 29 3.15 14.07 -4.36
C THR A 29 3.58 15.16 -5.34
N ALA A 30 4.76 15.03 -5.94
CA ALA A 30 5.27 15.99 -6.91
C ALA A 30 4.71 15.80 -8.33
N ALA A 31 4.41 14.55 -8.74
CA ALA A 31 4.06 14.21 -10.12
C ALA A 31 2.77 14.90 -10.60
N ASN A 32 1.71 14.91 -9.79
CA ASN A 32 0.42 15.49 -10.18
C ASN A 32 0.48 17.01 -10.37
N PRO A 33 0.99 17.83 -9.43
CA PRO A 33 1.18 19.25 -9.66
C PRO A 33 2.07 19.55 -10.87
N PHE A 34 3.15 18.77 -11.03
CA PHE A 34 4.06 18.90 -12.16
C PHE A 34 3.35 18.63 -13.50
N ALA A 35 2.55 17.56 -13.59
CA ALA A 35 1.77 17.27 -14.80
C ALA A 35 0.80 18.40 -15.17
N ILE A 36 0.21 19.08 -14.18
CA ILE A 36 -0.65 20.25 -14.41
C ILE A 36 0.16 21.42 -14.98
N LEU A 37 1.38 21.65 -14.51
CA LEU A 37 2.25 22.75 -14.95
C LEU A 37 2.86 22.55 -16.34
N LEU A 38 2.85 21.35 -16.89
CA LEU A 38 3.46 21.04 -18.20
C LEU A 38 2.70 21.60 -19.42
N GLY A 39 1.62 22.35 -19.24
CA GLY A 39 0.87 22.91 -20.36
C GLY A 39 -0.30 23.77 -19.94
N ASP A 40 -1.28 23.99 -20.84
CA ASP A 40 -2.46 24.80 -20.57
C ASP A 40 -3.21 24.26 -19.33
N PRO A 41 -3.48 25.12 -18.31
CA PRO A 41 -4.22 24.73 -17.13
C PRO A 41 -5.58 24.07 -17.40
N LYS A 42 -6.25 24.46 -18.51
CA LYS A 42 -7.54 23.87 -18.92
C LYS A 42 -7.47 22.39 -19.24
N THR A 43 -6.31 21.88 -19.65
CA THR A 43 -6.07 20.47 -19.98
C THR A 43 -5.30 19.73 -18.88
N GLY A 44 -5.06 20.36 -17.73
CA GLY A 44 -4.32 19.79 -16.61
C GLY A 44 -4.91 18.47 -16.11
N ALA A 45 -6.23 18.40 -15.94
CA ALA A 45 -6.93 17.18 -15.54
C ALA A 45 -6.72 16.01 -16.54
N SER A 46 -6.73 16.31 -17.85
CA SER A 46 -6.51 15.30 -18.88
C SER A 46 -5.09 14.73 -18.78
N ARG A 47 -4.06 15.56 -18.54
CA ARG A 47 -2.68 15.10 -18.36
C ARG A 47 -2.50 14.25 -17.11
N VAL A 48 -3.13 14.63 -15.99
CA VAL A 48 -3.10 13.83 -14.76
C VAL A 48 -3.78 12.47 -14.99
N ASN A 49 -4.94 12.45 -15.67
CA ASN A 49 -5.63 11.20 -15.98
C ASN A 49 -4.82 10.31 -16.92
N LEU A 50 -4.15 10.88 -17.93
CA LEU A 50 -3.25 10.13 -18.79
C LEU A 50 -2.07 9.52 -18.00
N GLY A 51 -1.47 10.31 -17.11
CA GLY A 51 -0.43 9.82 -16.19
C GLY A 51 -0.93 8.68 -15.30
N GLY A 52 -2.15 8.80 -14.77
CA GLY A 52 -2.81 7.76 -14.00
C GLY A 52 -3.05 6.47 -14.80
N ALA A 53 -3.50 6.58 -16.05
CA ALA A 53 -3.69 5.42 -16.92
C ALA A 53 -2.36 4.70 -17.19
N ILE A 54 -1.29 5.43 -17.48
CA ILE A 54 0.06 4.85 -17.68
C ILE A 54 0.55 4.18 -16.39
N ASN A 55 0.31 4.80 -15.22
CA ASN A 55 0.63 4.21 -13.94
C ASN A 55 -0.10 2.87 -13.72
N SER A 56 -1.37 2.78 -14.10
CA SER A 56 -2.14 1.53 -14.03
C SER A 56 -1.59 0.43 -14.94
N PHE A 57 -1.07 0.77 -16.12
CA PHE A 57 -0.31 -0.18 -16.94
C PHE A 57 0.93 -0.70 -16.22
N GLY A 58 1.64 0.16 -15.50
CA GLY A 58 2.80 -0.23 -14.69
C GLY A 58 2.44 -1.23 -13.59
N THR A 59 1.32 -1.05 -12.91
CA THR A 59 0.85 -1.97 -11.87
C THR A 59 0.45 -3.34 -12.42
N THR A 60 -0.04 -3.41 -13.66
CA THR A 60 -0.39 -4.67 -14.34
C THR A 60 0.85 -5.39 -14.89
N ILE A 61 1.74 -4.66 -15.55
CA ILE A 61 2.93 -5.25 -16.20
C ILE A 61 4.04 -5.54 -15.19
N GLY A 62 4.16 -4.73 -14.13
CA GLY A 62 5.22 -4.83 -13.13
C GLY A 62 5.39 -6.22 -12.53
N PRO A 63 4.34 -6.83 -11.96
CA PRO A 63 4.40 -8.18 -11.39
C PRO A 63 4.87 -9.23 -12.40
N LEU A 64 4.43 -9.15 -13.66
CA LEU A 64 4.83 -10.07 -14.73
C LEU A 64 6.33 -9.94 -15.05
N VAL A 65 6.82 -8.71 -15.19
CA VAL A 65 8.25 -8.44 -15.45
C VAL A 65 9.11 -8.89 -14.28
N ILE A 66 8.67 -8.63 -13.05
CA ILE A 66 9.38 -9.06 -11.83
C ILE A 66 9.38 -10.58 -11.73
N GLY A 67 8.24 -11.24 -11.93
CA GLY A 67 8.11 -12.69 -11.93
C GLY A 67 9.07 -13.32 -12.94
N PHE A 68 9.05 -12.86 -14.19
CA PHE A 68 9.98 -13.34 -15.23
C PHE A 68 11.45 -13.07 -14.86
N SER A 69 11.77 -11.91 -14.32
CA SER A 69 13.15 -11.57 -13.93
C SER A 69 13.70 -12.45 -12.81
N LEU A 70 12.84 -12.86 -11.87
CA LEU A 70 13.23 -13.69 -10.73
C LEU A 70 13.27 -15.19 -11.09
N PHE A 71 12.27 -15.66 -11.81
CA PHE A 71 12.04 -17.09 -12.05
C PHE A 71 12.38 -17.54 -13.49
N GLY A 72 12.46 -16.61 -14.45
CA GLY A 72 12.78 -16.91 -15.84
C GLY A 72 11.61 -17.51 -16.64
N THR A 73 10.41 -17.51 -16.06
CA THR A 73 9.18 -18.05 -16.68
C THR A 73 7.99 -17.18 -16.37
N PHE A 74 6.96 -17.25 -17.22
CA PHE A 74 5.62 -16.70 -16.96
C PHE A 74 4.65 -17.78 -16.47
N GLU A 75 5.13 -19.03 -16.37
CA GLU A 75 4.31 -20.12 -15.86
C GLU A 75 4.09 -20.00 -14.35
N PRO A 76 3.05 -20.66 -13.86
CA PRO A 76 2.79 -20.78 -12.44
C PRO A 76 3.99 -21.34 -11.68
N ILE A 77 4.36 -20.70 -10.59
CA ILE A 77 5.54 -21.02 -9.79
C ILE A 77 5.09 -21.69 -8.50
N SER A 78 5.69 -22.83 -8.16
CA SER A 78 5.38 -23.54 -6.92
C SER A 78 5.94 -22.83 -5.68
N ASP A 79 5.28 -23.00 -4.53
CA ASP A 79 5.74 -22.43 -3.25
C ASP A 79 7.17 -22.89 -2.89
N SER A 80 7.57 -24.10 -3.32
CA SER A 80 8.92 -24.61 -3.14
C SER A 80 9.97 -23.86 -3.98
N GLU A 81 9.62 -23.43 -5.18
CA GLU A 81 10.51 -22.62 -6.03
C GLU A 81 10.66 -21.20 -5.47
N ILE A 82 9.59 -20.64 -4.93
CA ILE A 82 9.62 -19.35 -4.24
C ILE A 82 10.53 -19.41 -3.01
N ALA A 83 10.38 -20.46 -2.18
CA ALA A 83 11.18 -20.65 -0.98
C ALA A 83 12.69 -20.85 -1.27
N ASN A 84 13.02 -21.42 -2.41
CA ASN A 84 14.39 -21.70 -2.84
C ASN A 84 15.01 -20.59 -3.72
N LEU A 85 14.34 -19.45 -3.88
CA LEU A 85 14.85 -18.34 -4.69
C LEU A 85 16.15 -17.78 -4.11
N PRO A 86 17.26 -17.78 -4.88
CA PRO A 86 18.51 -17.22 -4.39
C PRO A 86 18.40 -15.69 -4.18
N LEU A 87 18.80 -15.19 -3.02
CA LEU A 87 18.73 -13.77 -2.66
C LEU A 87 19.50 -12.86 -3.63
N ASN A 88 20.54 -13.36 -4.30
CA ASN A 88 21.29 -12.60 -5.30
C ASN A 88 20.42 -12.15 -6.49
N LYS A 89 19.42 -12.93 -6.92
CA LYS A 89 18.48 -12.51 -7.96
C LYS A 89 17.67 -11.29 -7.53
N VAL A 90 17.30 -11.21 -6.26
CA VAL A 90 16.61 -10.06 -5.68
C VAL A 90 17.52 -8.82 -5.70
N VAL A 91 18.81 -8.99 -5.41
CA VAL A 91 19.83 -7.92 -5.48
C VAL A 91 19.92 -7.36 -6.90
N TYR A 92 20.04 -8.22 -7.91
CA TYR A 92 20.10 -7.78 -9.32
C TYR A 92 18.83 -7.03 -9.76
N LEU A 93 17.66 -7.48 -9.31
CA LEU A 93 16.40 -6.78 -9.56
C LEU A 93 16.43 -5.35 -8.98
N TYR A 94 16.85 -5.20 -7.72
CA TYR A 94 16.96 -3.87 -7.09
C TYR A 94 18.00 -2.97 -7.76
N ILE A 95 19.11 -3.51 -8.25
CA ILE A 95 20.09 -2.76 -9.04
C ILE A 95 19.44 -2.28 -10.33
N GLY A 96 18.74 -3.14 -11.07
CA GLY A 96 18.06 -2.79 -12.31
C GLY A 96 17.02 -1.67 -12.12
N VAL A 97 16.17 -1.81 -11.12
CA VAL A 97 15.15 -0.79 -10.78
C VAL A 97 15.83 0.51 -10.34
N GLY A 98 16.88 0.44 -9.50
CA GLY A 98 17.66 1.61 -9.09
C GLY A 98 18.27 2.36 -10.26
N LEU A 99 18.83 1.66 -11.23
CA LEU A 99 19.36 2.25 -12.46
C LEU A 99 18.28 2.95 -13.29
N LEU A 100 17.08 2.38 -13.39
CA LEU A 100 15.95 3.01 -14.08
C LEU A 100 15.57 4.34 -13.39
N PHE A 101 15.55 4.39 -12.08
CA PHE A 101 15.30 5.64 -11.34
C PHE A 101 16.40 6.67 -11.54
N ILE A 102 17.66 6.26 -11.57
CA ILE A 102 18.80 7.15 -11.84
C ILE A 102 18.71 7.70 -13.28
N LEU A 103 18.38 6.87 -14.25
CA LEU A 103 18.17 7.29 -15.65
C LEU A 103 17.02 8.28 -15.76
N ALA A 104 15.89 8.01 -15.11
CA ALA A 104 14.76 8.93 -15.07
C ALA A 104 15.15 10.27 -14.43
N ALA A 105 15.82 10.26 -13.28
CA ALA A 105 16.32 11.46 -12.64
C ALA A 105 17.28 12.24 -13.54
N GLY A 106 18.18 11.54 -14.26
CA GLY A 106 19.07 12.13 -15.25
C GLY A 106 18.33 12.80 -16.39
N LEU A 107 17.30 12.15 -16.94
CA LEU A 107 16.44 12.74 -17.99
C LEU A 107 15.81 14.05 -17.51
N PHE A 108 15.28 14.10 -16.30
CA PHE A 108 14.72 15.33 -15.74
C PHE A 108 15.78 16.40 -15.50
N HIS A 109 16.95 16.02 -14.97
CA HIS A 109 18.02 16.95 -14.64
C HIS A 109 18.66 17.58 -15.88
N PHE A 110 18.93 16.79 -16.91
CA PHE A 110 19.61 17.25 -18.14
C PHE A 110 18.68 17.78 -19.21
N SER A 111 17.37 17.57 -19.09
CA SER A 111 16.41 18.03 -20.09
C SER A 111 16.15 19.53 -19.96
N LYS A 112 16.61 20.29 -20.94
CA LYS A 112 16.32 21.72 -21.06
C LYS A 112 14.85 22.04 -21.40
N LYS A 113 14.07 21.05 -21.80
CA LYS A 113 12.66 21.20 -22.19
C LYS A 113 11.70 21.02 -21.02
N VAL A 114 12.17 20.42 -19.95
CA VAL A 114 11.36 20.20 -18.74
C VAL A 114 11.40 21.46 -17.89
N PRO A 115 10.27 22.11 -17.60
CA PRO A 115 10.24 23.28 -16.73
C PRO A 115 10.68 22.92 -15.32
N ALA A 116 11.26 23.87 -14.59
CA ALA A 116 11.71 23.64 -13.22
C ALA A 116 10.60 23.32 -12.21
N GLY A 117 9.34 23.36 -12.62
CA GLY A 117 8.20 23.07 -11.75
C GLY A 117 7.97 24.14 -10.68
N ILE A 118 8.58 25.32 -10.83
CA ILE A 118 8.43 26.43 -9.89
C ILE A 118 7.12 27.16 -10.23
N ASN A 119 6.22 27.19 -9.26
CA ASN A 119 5.05 28.06 -9.33
C ASN A 119 5.34 29.37 -8.59
N ASN A 120 5.27 30.49 -9.30
CA ASN A 120 5.48 31.82 -8.73
C ASN A 120 4.19 32.43 -8.14
N GLU A 121 3.07 31.71 -8.22
CA GLU A 121 1.84 32.17 -7.60
C GLU A 121 1.94 32.07 -6.07
N PRO A 122 1.43 33.07 -5.32
CA PRO A 122 1.43 33.02 -3.87
C PRO A 122 0.61 31.83 -3.38
N MET A 123 1.27 30.89 -2.69
CA MET A 123 0.59 29.76 -2.09
C MET A 123 -0.28 30.19 -0.92
N GLU A 124 -1.50 29.71 -0.89
CA GLU A 124 -2.42 29.95 0.21
C GLU A 124 -1.90 29.23 1.48
N PRO A 125 -1.63 29.96 2.58
CA PRO A 125 -1.08 29.34 3.79
C PRO A 125 -2.11 28.40 4.44
N ALA A 126 -1.68 27.20 4.80
CA ALA A 126 -2.51 26.15 5.38
C ALA A 126 -1.98 25.56 6.71
N PRO A 127 -1.54 26.40 7.68
CA PRO A 127 -0.95 25.87 8.92
C PRO A 127 -1.94 25.08 9.76
N LYS A 128 -3.23 25.45 9.79
CA LYS A 128 -4.27 24.73 10.54
C LYS A 128 -4.54 23.35 9.93
N ALA A 129 -4.60 23.26 8.58
CA ALA A 129 -4.76 22.00 7.87
C ALA A 129 -3.55 21.08 8.11
N LYS A 130 -2.32 21.63 8.04
CA LYS A 130 -1.10 20.87 8.35
C LYS A 130 -1.09 20.32 9.78
N ASN A 131 -1.44 21.15 10.75
CA ASN A 131 -1.49 20.72 12.15
C ASN A 131 -2.54 19.62 12.36
N MET A 132 -3.71 19.74 11.72
CA MET A 132 -4.75 18.71 11.76
C MET A 132 -4.24 17.39 11.16
N LEU A 133 -3.55 17.44 10.02
CA LEU A 133 -2.95 16.26 9.41
C LEU A 133 -1.92 15.60 10.33
N ILE A 134 -1.06 16.38 10.99
CA ILE A 134 -0.09 15.87 11.96
C ILE A 134 -0.79 15.16 13.11
N VAL A 135 -1.83 15.79 13.69
CA VAL A 135 -2.61 15.20 14.79
C VAL A 135 -3.24 13.88 14.34
N MET A 136 -3.89 13.86 13.17
CA MET A 136 -4.48 12.64 12.61
C MET A 136 -3.43 11.55 12.42
N THR A 137 -2.27 11.88 11.85
CA THR A 137 -1.17 10.92 11.63
C THR A 137 -0.66 10.34 12.94
N VAL A 138 -0.47 11.16 13.96
CA VAL A 138 -0.05 10.70 15.29
C VAL A 138 -1.09 9.78 15.93
N LEU A 139 -2.38 10.16 15.86
CA LEU A 139 -3.46 9.32 16.37
C LEU A 139 -3.53 7.97 15.65
N LEU A 140 -3.41 7.97 14.31
CA LEU A 140 -3.37 6.74 13.53
C LEU A 140 -2.20 5.85 13.93
N PHE A 141 -1.01 6.42 14.09
CA PHE A 141 0.16 5.68 14.54
C PHE A 141 -0.12 4.95 15.87
N PHE A 142 -0.68 5.66 16.87
CA PHE A 142 -1.02 5.05 18.16
C PHE A 142 -2.13 4.00 18.06
N MET A 143 -3.09 4.15 17.14
CA MET A 143 -4.15 3.16 16.94
C MET A 143 -3.66 1.89 16.25
N PHE A 144 -2.67 2.00 15.36
CA PHE A 144 -2.09 0.83 14.71
C PHE A 144 -1.14 0.02 15.58
N ILE A 145 -0.50 0.62 16.60
CA ILE A 145 0.42 -0.10 17.50
C ILE A 145 -0.24 -1.35 18.12
N PRO A 146 -1.43 -1.27 18.77
CA PRO A 146 -2.07 -2.44 19.35
C PRO A 146 -2.46 -3.49 18.31
N VAL A 147 -2.82 -3.08 17.10
CA VAL A 147 -3.11 -4.01 16.00
C VAL A 147 -1.88 -4.82 15.65
N PHE A 148 -0.74 -4.16 15.38
CA PHE A 148 0.51 -4.85 15.05
C PHE A 148 1.04 -5.71 16.21
N LEU A 149 0.96 -5.23 17.46
CA LEU A 149 1.36 -6.01 18.61
C LEU A 149 0.49 -7.25 18.82
N SER A 150 -0.78 -7.20 18.41
CA SER A 150 -1.70 -8.34 18.53
C SER A 150 -1.29 -9.55 17.68
N TYR A 151 -0.52 -9.36 16.59
CA TYR A 151 0.01 -10.45 15.79
C TYR A 151 1.13 -11.24 16.48
N LYS A 152 1.74 -10.66 17.51
CA LYS A 152 2.76 -11.30 18.34
C LYS A 152 2.21 -11.72 19.72
N SER A 153 0.90 -11.65 19.92
CA SER A 153 0.27 -12.09 21.17
C SER A 153 0.30 -13.61 21.30
N ASP A 154 0.26 -14.11 22.54
CA ASP A 154 0.23 -15.56 22.81
C ASP A 154 -0.96 -16.25 22.10
N ALA A 155 -2.11 -15.58 22.04
CA ALA A 155 -3.27 -16.08 21.30
C ALA A 155 -2.98 -16.22 19.80
N ALA A 156 -2.30 -15.25 19.18
CA ALA A 156 -1.93 -15.33 17.77
C ALA A 156 -0.92 -16.46 17.49
N LEU A 157 0.05 -16.65 18.38
CA LEU A 157 1.02 -17.74 18.27
C LEU A 157 0.35 -19.13 18.45
N GLN A 158 -0.61 -19.24 19.39
CA GLN A 158 -1.40 -20.46 19.54
C GLN A 158 -2.25 -20.76 18.31
N ILE A 159 -2.87 -19.74 17.69
CA ILE A 159 -3.64 -19.91 16.46
C ILE A 159 -2.74 -20.46 15.35
N ILE A 160 -1.52 -19.94 15.18
CA ILE A 160 -0.56 -20.42 14.17
C ILE A 160 -0.22 -21.91 14.43
N ALA A 161 0.07 -22.26 15.70
CA ALA A 161 0.38 -23.64 16.05
C ALA A 161 -0.80 -24.62 15.79
N LEU A 162 -2.04 -24.16 16.06
CA LEU A 162 -3.25 -24.94 15.77
C LEU A 162 -3.50 -25.07 14.26
N GLN A 163 -3.21 -24.03 13.48
CA GLN A 163 -3.30 -24.08 12.02
C GLN A 163 -2.31 -25.09 11.42
N ASP A 164 -1.11 -25.16 11.93
CA ASP A 164 -0.11 -26.16 11.48
C ASP A 164 -0.53 -27.59 11.86
N GLN A 165 -1.14 -27.78 13.03
CA GLN A 165 -1.77 -29.07 13.39
C GLN A 165 -2.96 -29.40 12.49
N LEU A 166 -3.76 -28.40 12.11
CA LEU A 166 -4.89 -28.59 11.20
C LEU A 166 -4.46 -29.05 9.82
N LYS A 167 -3.33 -28.51 9.29
CA LYS A 167 -2.76 -28.96 8.00
C LYS A 167 -2.32 -30.42 8.02
N ALA A 168 -1.88 -30.92 9.19
CA ALA A 168 -1.43 -32.29 9.39
C ALA A 168 -2.57 -33.26 9.77
N ALA A 169 -3.76 -32.74 10.08
CA ALA A 169 -4.88 -33.55 10.55
C ALA A 169 -5.54 -34.34 9.41
N THR A 170 -5.67 -35.66 9.59
CA THR A 170 -6.30 -36.58 8.63
C THR A 170 -7.71 -37.00 9.00
N SER A 171 -8.11 -36.86 10.27
CA SER A 171 -9.43 -37.22 10.78
C SER A 171 -10.42 -36.07 10.74
N SER A 172 -11.61 -36.26 10.21
CA SER A 172 -12.68 -35.25 10.14
C SER A 172 -13.09 -34.72 11.52
N ALA A 173 -13.10 -35.56 12.53
CA ALA A 173 -13.40 -35.16 13.91
C ALA A 173 -12.32 -34.20 14.47
N MET A 174 -11.04 -34.51 14.22
CA MET A 174 -9.91 -33.69 14.64
C MET A 174 -9.90 -32.35 13.90
N VAL A 175 -10.20 -32.33 12.60
CA VAL A 175 -10.36 -31.12 11.80
C VAL A 175 -11.43 -30.22 12.39
N SER A 176 -12.61 -30.76 12.71
CA SER A 176 -13.73 -29.99 13.28
C SER A 176 -13.35 -29.40 14.66
N GLN A 177 -12.69 -30.18 15.50
CA GLN A 177 -12.27 -29.73 16.84
C GLN A 177 -11.22 -28.62 16.76
N LEU A 178 -10.19 -28.78 15.95
CA LEU A 178 -9.13 -27.76 15.77
C LEU A 178 -9.72 -26.48 15.15
N THR A 179 -10.61 -26.61 14.17
CA THR A 179 -11.28 -25.44 13.55
C THR A 179 -12.10 -24.67 14.58
N GLN A 180 -12.80 -25.37 15.50
CA GLN A 180 -13.55 -24.70 16.56
C GLN A 180 -12.62 -23.99 17.56
N GLN A 181 -11.55 -24.63 17.98
CA GLN A 181 -10.54 -24.02 18.87
C GLN A 181 -9.91 -22.76 18.24
N ILE A 182 -9.57 -22.82 16.95
CA ILE A 182 -9.05 -21.67 16.22
C ILE A 182 -10.07 -20.53 16.22
N LYS A 183 -11.34 -20.81 15.92
CA LYS A 183 -12.41 -19.79 15.93
C LYS A 183 -12.59 -19.13 17.31
N ASP A 184 -12.57 -19.93 18.37
CA ASP A 184 -12.79 -19.45 19.73
C ASP A 184 -11.64 -18.51 20.19
N LEU A 185 -10.41 -18.78 19.76
CA LEU A 185 -9.25 -17.92 20.02
C LEU A 185 -9.17 -16.71 19.07
N ALA A 186 -9.51 -16.90 17.80
CA ALA A 186 -9.42 -15.84 16.79
C ALA A 186 -10.49 -14.77 17.01
N HIS A 187 -11.72 -15.15 17.31
CA HIS A 187 -12.85 -14.22 17.39
C HIS A 187 -12.63 -13.03 18.35
N PRO A 188 -12.20 -13.20 19.61
CA PRO A 188 -11.94 -12.08 20.52
C PRO A 188 -10.74 -11.23 20.05
N LEU A 189 -9.75 -11.85 19.43
CA LEU A 189 -8.59 -11.16 18.91
C LEU A 189 -8.96 -10.29 17.70
N GLU A 190 -9.77 -10.80 16.79
CA GLU A 190 -10.28 -10.09 15.62
C GLU A 190 -11.21 -8.94 16.00
N LEU A 191 -12.10 -9.14 16.97
CA LEU A 191 -12.95 -8.05 17.48
C LEU A 191 -12.11 -6.91 18.07
N LYS A 192 -11.05 -7.23 18.81
CA LYS A 192 -10.14 -6.22 19.36
C LYS A 192 -9.40 -5.47 18.24
N ARG A 193 -8.90 -6.17 17.21
CA ARG A 193 -8.28 -5.55 16.03
C ARG A 193 -9.28 -4.66 15.30
N MET A 194 -10.49 -5.16 15.08
CA MET A 194 -11.56 -4.41 14.40
C MET A 194 -11.93 -3.14 15.15
N ALA A 195 -12.00 -3.17 16.48
CA ALA A 195 -12.27 -1.97 17.29
C ALA A 195 -11.20 -0.87 17.08
N TRP A 196 -9.92 -1.24 17.05
CA TRP A 196 -8.84 -0.30 16.76
C TRP A 196 -8.87 0.24 15.33
N LEU A 197 -9.18 -0.62 14.35
CA LEU A 197 -9.31 -0.22 12.96
C LEU A 197 -10.52 0.71 12.74
N LEU A 198 -11.64 0.46 13.43
CA LEU A 198 -12.79 1.38 13.44
C LEU A 198 -12.41 2.73 14.05
N GLY A 199 -11.64 2.74 15.12
CA GLY A 199 -11.10 3.97 15.69
C GLY A 199 -10.22 4.74 14.70
N ALA A 200 -9.37 4.05 13.95
CA ALA A 200 -8.57 4.63 12.89
C ALA A 200 -9.44 5.22 11.76
N LEU A 201 -10.46 4.48 11.32
CA LEU A 201 -11.43 4.96 10.33
C LEU A 201 -12.16 6.22 10.79
N ILE A 202 -12.65 6.22 12.03
CA ILE A 202 -13.30 7.39 12.64
C ILE A 202 -12.33 8.58 12.70
N THR A 203 -11.06 8.34 13.00
CA THR A 203 -10.03 9.39 13.03
C THR A 203 -9.86 10.04 11.65
N VAL A 204 -9.81 9.27 10.58
CA VAL A 204 -9.67 9.81 9.21
C VAL A 204 -10.92 10.55 8.79
N VAL A 205 -12.06 9.90 8.81
CA VAL A 205 -13.34 10.48 8.35
C VAL A 205 -13.74 11.65 9.24
N GLY A 206 -13.71 11.47 10.55
CA GLY A 206 -14.04 12.53 11.53
C GLY A 206 -13.08 13.70 11.44
N GLY A 207 -11.78 13.45 11.30
CA GLY A 207 -10.76 14.48 11.12
C GLY A 207 -10.99 15.32 9.89
N LEU A 208 -11.29 14.71 8.74
CA LEU A 208 -11.62 15.42 7.50
C LEU A 208 -12.90 16.24 7.64
N LEU A 209 -13.94 15.70 8.24
CA LEU A 209 -15.20 16.40 8.45
C LEU A 209 -15.05 17.58 9.43
N ILE A 210 -14.30 17.42 10.50
CA ILE A 210 -13.97 18.50 11.45
C ILE A 210 -13.15 19.59 10.77
N ALA A 211 -12.13 19.22 10.00
CA ALA A 211 -11.30 20.16 9.25
C ALA A 211 -12.15 20.97 8.27
N TYR A 212 -13.02 20.31 7.51
CA TYR A 212 -13.95 20.97 6.59
C TYR A 212 -14.93 21.91 7.31
N SER A 213 -15.56 21.45 8.40
CA SER A 213 -16.50 22.26 9.16
C SER A 213 -15.84 23.52 9.73
N LYS A 214 -14.61 23.41 10.24
CA LYS A 214 -13.84 24.56 10.73
C LYS A 214 -13.39 25.49 9.59
N ALA A 215 -12.95 24.92 8.47
CA ALA A 215 -12.53 25.67 7.30
C ALA A 215 -13.70 26.45 6.66
N SER A 216 -14.90 25.88 6.65
CA SER A 216 -16.11 26.56 6.15
C SER A 216 -16.55 27.73 7.01
N LYS A 217 -16.32 27.67 8.33
CA LYS A 217 -16.67 28.74 9.28
C LYS A 217 -15.62 29.86 9.35
N SER A 218 -14.32 29.47 9.24
CA SER A 218 -13.19 30.38 9.32
C SER A 218 -12.10 29.92 8.36
N PRO A 219 -12.12 30.38 7.09
CA PRO A 219 -11.25 29.86 6.03
C PRO A 219 -9.75 30.12 6.24
N GLU A 220 -9.42 31.12 7.05
CA GLU A 220 -8.04 31.55 7.26
C GLU A 220 -7.15 30.44 7.86
N GLY A 221 -6.05 30.14 7.19
CA GLY A 221 -5.07 29.12 7.59
C GLY A 221 -5.48 27.67 7.30
N TRP A 222 -6.60 27.43 6.61
CA TRP A 222 -7.05 26.11 6.19
C TRP A 222 -6.72 25.78 4.73
N GLY A 223 -6.25 26.76 3.94
CA GLY A 223 -5.92 26.57 2.53
C GLY A 223 -7.10 25.98 1.76
N ALA A 224 -6.83 25.00 0.93
CA ALA A 224 -7.83 24.37 0.07
C ALA A 224 -8.91 23.53 0.80
N MET A 225 -8.77 23.27 2.10
CA MET A 225 -9.78 22.51 2.89
C MET A 225 -11.14 23.22 2.99
N LYS A 226 -11.20 24.52 2.67
CA LYS A 226 -12.46 25.28 2.57
C LYS A 226 -13.34 24.85 1.39
N TYR A 227 -12.78 24.18 0.40
CA TYR A 227 -13.51 23.73 -0.80
C TYR A 227 -14.09 22.34 -0.58
N PRO A 228 -15.44 22.17 -0.64
CA PRO A 228 -16.08 20.87 -0.42
C PRO A 228 -15.64 19.82 -1.44
N GLN A 229 -15.35 20.24 -2.68
CA GLN A 229 -14.89 19.33 -3.75
C GLN A 229 -13.59 18.63 -3.37
N LEU A 230 -12.65 19.32 -2.71
CA LEU A 230 -11.40 18.70 -2.25
C LEU A 230 -11.67 17.66 -1.18
N VAL A 231 -12.48 17.97 -0.17
CA VAL A 231 -12.76 17.04 0.94
C VAL A 231 -13.52 15.81 0.45
N LEU A 232 -14.51 16.00 -0.42
CA LEU A 232 -15.24 14.90 -1.05
C LEU A 232 -14.30 14.05 -1.95
N GLY A 233 -13.40 14.69 -2.68
CA GLY A 233 -12.36 14.01 -3.47
C GLY A 233 -11.41 13.18 -2.60
N MET A 234 -10.97 13.72 -1.46
CA MET A 234 -10.14 12.96 -0.50
C MET A 234 -10.88 11.73 0.06
N LEU A 235 -12.16 11.88 0.44
CA LEU A 235 -12.97 10.76 0.91
C LEU A 235 -13.20 9.73 -0.19
N ALA A 236 -13.47 10.16 -1.42
CA ALA A 236 -13.63 9.27 -2.56
C ALA A 236 -12.34 8.48 -2.84
N LEU A 237 -11.19 9.14 -2.85
CA LEU A 237 -9.88 8.47 -3.01
C LEU A 237 -9.58 7.52 -1.86
N PHE A 238 -9.89 7.89 -0.63
CA PHE A 238 -9.72 7.03 0.54
C PHE A 238 -10.51 5.72 0.40
N ILE A 239 -11.80 5.83 0.01
CA ILE A 239 -12.67 4.66 -0.20
C ILE A 239 -12.17 3.84 -1.40
N TYR A 240 -11.88 4.49 -2.53
CA TYR A 240 -11.43 3.81 -3.74
C TYR A 240 -10.14 3.02 -3.51
N VAL A 241 -9.09 3.66 -3.00
CA VAL A 241 -7.80 3.01 -2.73
C VAL A 241 -7.94 1.95 -1.66
N GLY A 242 -8.76 2.19 -0.63
CA GLY A 242 -9.04 1.20 0.41
C GLY A 242 -9.67 -0.07 -0.14
N ILE A 243 -10.64 0.05 -1.04
CA ILE A 243 -11.29 -1.11 -1.70
C ILE A 243 -10.30 -1.81 -2.63
N GLU A 244 -9.58 -1.06 -3.47
CA GLU A 244 -8.59 -1.60 -4.41
C GLU A 244 -7.53 -2.44 -3.70
N VAL A 245 -6.93 -1.90 -2.64
CA VAL A 245 -5.92 -2.61 -1.85
C VAL A 245 -6.52 -3.81 -1.11
N SER A 246 -7.75 -3.68 -0.58
CA SER A 246 -8.42 -4.78 0.12
C SER A 246 -8.73 -5.94 -0.82
N ILE A 247 -9.21 -5.66 -2.03
CA ILE A 247 -9.46 -6.69 -3.04
C ILE A 247 -8.14 -7.36 -3.43
N GLY A 248 -7.11 -6.57 -3.81
CA GLY A 248 -5.80 -7.10 -4.21
C GLY A 248 -5.14 -7.96 -3.13
N SER A 249 -5.29 -7.58 -1.85
CA SER A 249 -4.68 -8.32 -0.74
C SER A 249 -5.40 -9.63 -0.40
N ASN A 250 -6.73 -9.69 -0.55
CA ASN A 250 -7.54 -10.83 -0.11
C ASN A 250 -8.01 -11.72 -1.26
N LEU A 251 -7.92 -11.26 -2.51
CA LEU A 251 -8.39 -12.01 -3.67
C LEU A 251 -7.68 -13.36 -3.81
N GLY A 252 -6.37 -13.41 -3.48
CA GLY A 252 -5.59 -14.63 -3.52
C GLY A 252 -6.12 -15.70 -2.60
N GLU A 253 -6.38 -15.35 -1.34
CA GLU A 253 -6.92 -16.28 -0.34
C GLU A 253 -8.36 -16.70 -0.68
N LEU A 254 -9.14 -15.79 -1.24
CA LEU A 254 -10.51 -16.06 -1.67
C LEU A 254 -10.55 -17.09 -2.81
N LEU A 255 -9.73 -16.90 -3.84
CA LEU A 255 -9.66 -17.77 -5.01
C LEU A 255 -9.07 -19.15 -4.69
N ALA A 256 -8.25 -19.28 -3.65
CA ALA A 256 -7.72 -20.55 -3.16
C ALA A 256 -8.79 -21.42 -2.44
N GLN A 257 -9.94 -20.85 -2.03
CA GLN A 257 -10.98 -21.57 -1.33
C GLN A 257 -11.74 -22.53 -2.27
N ALA A 258 -12.16 -23.65 -1.72
CA ALA A 258 -12.85 -24.70 -2.47
C ALA A 258 -14.15 -24.25 -3.18
N GLU A 259 -14.81 -23.25 -2.60
CA GLU A 259 -16.07 -22.68 -3.08
C GLU A 259 -15.87 -21.72 -4.25
N PHE A 260 -14.68 -21.12 -4.40
CA PHE A 260 -14.38 -20.08 -5.38
C PHE A 260 -13.40 -20.53 -6.50
N GLY A 261 -13.11 -21.82 -6.63
CA GLY A 261 -12.36 -22.34 -7.77
C GLY A 261 -11.15 -23.20 -7.44
N LYS A 262 -10.67 -23.24 -6.18
CA LYS A 262 -9.48 -24.01 -5.77
C LYS A 262 -8.21 -23.67 -6.56
N LEU A 263 -8.06 -22.41 -6.97
CA LEU A 263 -6.88 -22.02 -7.72
C LEU A 263 -5.62 -22.17 -6.85
N GLN A 264 -4.54 -22.65 -7.44
CA GLN A 264 -3.24 -22.68 -6.78
C GLN A 264 -2.66 -21.26 -6.74
N SER A 265 -1.79 -20.98 -5.76
CA SER A 265 -1.17 -19.65 -5.59
C SER A 265 -0.55 -19.11 -6.88
N SER A 266 -0.03 -19.99 -7.71
CA SER A 266 0.56 -19.70 -9.01
C SER A 266 -0.45 -19.28 -10.08
N GLU A 267 -1.69 -19.80 -10.03
CA GLU A 267 -2.76 -19.48 -10.97
C GLU A 267 -3.45 -18.16 -10.59
N ILE A 268 -3.30 -17.74 -9.34
CA ILE A 268 -3.93 -16.53 -8.78
C ILE A 268 -3.24 -15.24 -9.23
N THR A 269 -1.92 -15.29 -9.42
CA THR A 269 -1.09 -14.10 -9.77
C THR A 269 -1.64 -13.28 -10.95
N PRO A 270 -2.10 -13.86 -12.07
CA PRO A 270 -2.69 -13.09 -13.16
C PRO A 270 -3.96 -12.33 -12.75
N TYR A 271 -4.78 -12.89 -11.86
CA TYR A 271 -6.02 -12.25 -11.41
C TYR A 271 -5.79 -11.09 -10.44
N ILE A 272 -4.71 -11.14 -9.65
CA ILE A 272 -4.35 -10.03 -8.75
C ILE A 272 -3.72 -8.87 -9.51
N SER A 273 -3.07 -9.15 -10.65
CA SER A 273 -2.41 -8.12 -11.47
C SER A 273 -3.36 -7.40 -12.44
N MET A 274 -4.58 -7.87 -12.62
CA MET A 274 -5.63 -7.22 -13.42
C MET A 274 -6.36 -6.15 -12.61
#